data_ee1eb132d5b3fd51c436b57f5776f3ce
#
_entry.id   ee1eb132d5b3fd51c436b57f5776f3ce
#
_cell.length_a   1.000
_cell.length_b   1.000
_cell.length_c   1.000
_cell.angle_alpha   90.00
_cell.angle_beta   90.00
_cell.angle_gamma   90.00
#
_symmetry.space_group_name_H-M   'P 1'
#
loop_
_entity.id
_entity.type
_entity.pdbx_description
1 polymer ?
#
loop_
_entity_poly.entity_id
_entity_poly.type
_entity_poly.pdbx_seq_one_letter_code
_entity_poly.pdbx_strand_id
1 'polypeptide(L)'
;MPRIALSSLMLLVSFGLLVACKKDKLENLSVPRLMVEARNTNYGATRGETITLPVSRTTVSIQGDPVVNEFDILNVEMVKVDMGVALLVQTGGQGARDLYRASVSNMGSRIVFMVNGNAIGARRIDGAIQDGNFYTFVEVDDEELGQLVLDIKKTIVKLQAKK
;
A
#
# COMPACT_ATOMS: atom_id res chain seq x y z
N MET A 1 -24.63 -7.12 -67.18
CA MET A 1 -24.59 -7.85 -65.90
C MET A 1 -23.30 -7.51 -65.21
N PRO A 2 -23.33 -6.61 -64.21
CA PRO A 2 -22.45 -6.70 -63.10
C PRO A 2 -23.12 -6.11 -61.83
N ARG A 3 -23.81 -6.95 -61.07
CA ARG A 3 -24.45 -6.55 -59.79
C ARG A 3 -23.87 -7.24 -58.55
N ILE A 4 -22.76 -7.97 -58.70
CA ILE A 4 -22.19 -8.80 -57.61
C ILE A 4 -20.95 -8.17 -56.99
N ALA A 5 -20.34 -7.14 -57.61
CA ALA A 5 -19.10 -6.54 -57.12
C ALA A 5 -19.29 -5.47 -56.04
N LEU A 6 -20.52 -4.98 -55.77
CA LEU A 6 -20.74 -3.87 -54.83
C LEU A 6 -21.07 -4.32 -53.40
N SER A 7 -21.51 -5.55 -53.20
CA SER A 7 -21.84 -6.07 -51.89
C SER A 7 -20.62 -6.61 -51.10
N SER A 8 -19.53 -6.96 -51.80
CA SER A 8 -18.33 -7.49 -51.17
C SER A 8 -17.43 -6.40 -50.56
N LEU A 9 -17.56 -5.15 -51.05
CA LEU A 9 -16.75 -4.02 -50.53
C LEU A 9 -17.33 -3.45 -49.24
N MET A 10 -18.63 -3.67 -48.95
CA MET A 10 -19.27 -3.12 -47.74
C MET A 10 -19.07 -4.00 -46.51
N LEU A 11 -18.66 -5.25 -46.68
CA LEU A 11 -18.39 -6.20 -45.58
C LEU A 11 -16.99 -6.07 -44.96
N LEU A 12 -16.07 -5.41 -45.66
CA LEU A 12 -14.67 -5.24 -45.22
C LEU A 12 -14.44 -3.98 -44.32
N VAL A 13 -15.40 -3.06 -44.26
CA VAL A 13 -15.30 -1.83 -43.48
C VAL A 13 -15.85 -1.98 -42.05
N SER A 14 -16.65 -3.03 -41.76
CA SER A 14 -17.23 -3.21 -40.44
C SER A 14 -16.34 -3.96 -39.43
N PHE A 15 -15.15 -4.43 -39.85
CA PHE A 15 -14.24 -5.20 -38.95
C PHE A 15 -13.12 -4.36 -38.31
N GLY A 16 -13.10 -3.03 -38.53
CA GLY A 16 -12.03 -2.14 -38.12
C GLY A 16 -12.25 -1.41 -36.77
N LEU A 17 -13.32 -1.64 -36.03
CA LEU A 17 -13.62 -0.97 -34.77
C LEU A 17 -13.54 -1.91 -33.54
N LEU A 18 -12.58 -2.80 -33.55
CA LEU A 18 -12.10 -3.37 -32.28
C LEU A 18 -11.26 -2.28 -31.61
N VAL A 19 -11.94 -1.38 -30.92
CA VAL A 19 -11.34 -0.47 -29.96
C VAL A 19 -10.49 -1.33 -29.03
N ALA A 20 -9.19 -1.28 -29.20
CA ALA A 20 -8.23 -1.78 -28.25
C ALA A 20 -8.50 -1.04 -26.93
N CYS A 21 -9.26 -1.64 -26.03
CA CYS A 21 -9.24 -1.26 -24.64
C CYS A 21 -7.77 -1.36 -24.22
N LYS A 22 -7.09 -0.22 -24.15
CA LYS A 22 -5.83 -0.10 -23.44
C LYS A 22 -6.15 -0.53 -22.01
N LYS A 23 -5.91 -1.80 -21.71
CA LYS A 23 -5.72 -2.25 -20.33
C LYS A 23 -4.53 -1.43 -19.84
N ASP A 24 -4.81 -0.33 -19.15
CA ASP A 24 -3.77 0.35 -18.40
C ASP A 24 -3.14 -0.72 -17.50
N LYS A 25 -1.91 -1.06 -17.79
CA LYS A 25 -1.14 -2.02 -17.02
C LYS A 25 -1.03 -1.46 -15.60
N LEU A 26 -1.85 -2.01 -14.72
CA LEU A 26 -1.73 -1.87 -13.25
C LEU A 26 -0.46 -2.60 -12.73
N GLU A 27 0.43 -2.95 -13.64
CA GLU A 27 1.51 -3.91 -13.44
C GLU A 27 2.72 -3.36 -12.68
N ASN A 28 2.70 -2.28 -11.99
CA ASN A 28 3.79 -1.90 -11.08
C ASN A 28 3.30 -0.87 -10.05
N LEU A 29 2.21 -1.15 -9.36
CA LEU A 29 1.79 -0.35 -8.24
C LEU A 29 2.47 -0.85 -6.96
N SER A 30 3.12 0.04 -6.24
CA SER A 30 3.63 -0.22 -4.89
C SER A 30 2.60 0.27 -3.89
N VAL A 31 1.66 -0.61 -3.54
CA VAL A 31 0.49 -0.30 -2.69
C VAL A 31 0.88 -0.33 -1.21
N PRO A 32 0.95 0.82 -0.53
CA PRO A 32 1.30 0.88 0.88
C PRO A 32 0.07 0.67 1.77
N ARG A 33 0.27 0.02 2.93
CA ARG A 33 -0.73 -0.16 3.98
C ARG A 33 -0.09 -0.16 5.36
N LEU A 34 -0.84 0.25 6.38
CA LEU A 34 -0.44 0.09 7.78
C LEU A 34 -1.32 -0.97 8.44
N MET A 35 -0.69 -1.97 9.03
CA MET A 35 -1.34 -3.05 9.78
C MET A 35 -0.98 -2.94 11.26
N VAL A 36 -1.86 -3.44 12.13
CA VAL A 36 -1.54 -3.56 13.57
C VAL A 36 -1.26 -5.00 13.91
N GLU A 37 -0.27 -5.20 14.76
CA GLU A 37 0.02 -6.50 15.37
C GLU A 37 -1.19 -7.01 16.14
N ALA A 38 -1.58 -8.25 15.86
CA ALA A 38 -2.65 -8.93 16.59
C ALA A 38 -2.16 -9.33 17.98
N ARG A 39 -2.88 -8.93 19.03
CA ARG A 39 -2.59 -9.40 20.37
C ARG A 39 -3.08 -10.83 20.51
N ASN A 40 -2.20 -11.73 20.96
CA ASN A 40 -2.59 -13.05 21.44
C ASN A 40 -3.36 -12.87 22.76
N THR A 41 -4.67 -12.73 22.68
CA THR A 41 -5.51 -12.90 23.86
C THR A 41 -5.82 -14.37 23.98
N ASN A 42 -5.59 -14.96 25.16
CA ASN A 42 -5.86 -16.37 25.48
C ASN A 42 -7.35 -16.77 25.33
N TYR A 43 -8.20 -15.86 24.93
CA TYR A 43 -9.63 -16.01 24.69
C TYR A 43 -9.96 -15.63 23.24
N GLY A 44 -9.92 -16.63 22.38
CA GLY A 44 -10.31 -16.50 20.98
C GLY A 44 -9.17 -15.98 20.10
N ALA A 45 -8.55 -16.89 19.37
CA ALA A 45 -7.56 -16.54 18.35
C ALA A 45 -8.18 -15.56 17.34
N THR A 46 -7.85 -14.29 17.44
CA THR A 46 -7.98 -13.39 16.30
C THR A 46 -7.10 -14.02 15.23
N ARG A 47 -7.70 -14.54 14.16
CA ARG A 47 -6.98 -15.11 13.01
C ARG A 47 -6.20 -13.97 12.35
N GLY A 48 -5.01 -13.71 12.89
CA GLY A 48 -4.06 -12.83 12.28
C GLY A 48 -3.26 -13.62 11.24
N GLU A 49 -2.95 -12.99 10.14
CA GLU A 49 -1.95 -13.49 9.22
C GLU A 49 -0.57 -13.32 9.86
N THR A 50 0.28 -14.33 9.72
CA THR A 50 1.65 -14.27 10.22
C THR A 50 2.57 -13.82 9.11
N ILE A 51 3.26 -12.70 9.34
CA ILE A 51 4.22 -12.11 8.40
C ILE A 51 5.61 -12.12 9.00
N THR A 52 6.63 -12.10 8.16
CA THR A 52 8.04 -12.09 8.57
C THR A 52 8.76 -10.94 7.90
N LEU A 53 9.47 -10.13 8.67
CA LEU A 53 10.32 -9.05 8.16
C LEU A 53 11.53 -9.64 7.42
N PRO A 54 11.99 -9.00 6.31
CA PRO A 54 12.93 -9.62 5.39
C PRO A 54 14.34 -9.80 5.94
N VAL A 55 14.87 -8.84 6.68
CA VAL A 55 16.24 -8.84 7.20
C VAL A 55 16.32 -9.41 8.61
N SER A 56 15.59 -8.81 9.55
CA SER A 56 15.59 -9.22 10.96
C SER A 56 14.97 -10.60 11.20
N ARG A 57 14.21 -11.14 10.22
CA ARG A 57 13.43 -12.38 10.35
C ARG A 57 12.42 -12.34 11.51
N THR A 58 12.11 -11.15 11.97
CA THR A 58 11.10 -10.95 13.02
C THR A 58 9.72 -11.36 12.50
N THR A 59 9.09 -12.29 13.19
CA THR A 59 7.74 -12.77 12.86
C THR A 59 6.72 -12.00 13.69
N VAL A 60 5.69 -11.48 13.02
CA VAL A 60 4.60 -10.70 13.63
C VAL A 60 3.27 -11.23 13.12
N SER A 61 2.33 -11.47 14.02
CA SER A 61 0.94 -11.74 13.63
C SER A 61 0.22 -10.41 13.47
N ILE A 62 -0.44 -10.19 12.34
CA ILE A 62 -1.16 -8.93 12.03
C ILE A 62 -2.66 -9.15 12.05
N GLN A 63 -3.43 -8.09 12.31
CA GLN A 63 -4.88 -8.11 12.17
C GLN A 63 -5.26 -8.22 10.69
N GLY A 64 -6.43 -8.80 10.38
CA GLY A 64 -6.86 -9.04 9.00
C GLY A 64 -7.11 -7.76 8.19
N ASP A 65 -7.57 -6.70 8.85
CA ASP A 65 -7.88 -5.43 8.19
C ASP A 65 -6.79 -4.39 8.43
N PRO A 66 -6.43 -3.59 7.42
CA PRO A 66 -5.47 -2.51 7.58
C PRO A 66 -6.05 -1.39 8.46
N VAL A 67 -5.22 -0.86 9.35
CA VAL A 67 -5.54 0.34 10.12
C VAL A 67 -5.59 1.58 9.24
N VAL A 68 -4.67 1.66 8.28
CA VAL A 68 -4.68 2.68 7.24
C VAL A 68 -4.52 1.99 5.90
N ASN A 69 -5.52 2.16 5.05
CA ASN A 69 -5.51 1.64 3.70
C ASN A 69 -4.78 2.58 2.74
N GLU A 70 -4.51 2.10 1.54
CA GLU A 70 -3.79 2.83 0.50
C GLU A 70 -4.43 4.17 0.07
N PHE A 71 -5.74 4.32 0.24
CA PHE A 71 -6.46 5.54 -0.16
C PHE A 71 -6.34 6.67 0.87
N ASP A 72 -5.98 6.35 2.10
CA ASP A 72 -5.84 7.29 3.21
C ASP A 72 -4.39 7.66 3.50
N ILE A 73 -3.43 7.05 2.79
CA ILE A 73 -2.03 7.47 2.79
C ILE A 73 -1.87 8.61 1.77
N LEU A 74 -1.41 9.76 2.25
CA LEU A 74 -1.22 10.96 1.45
C LEU A 74 0.17 11.03 0.82
N ASN A 75 1.18 10.59 1.57
CA ASN A 75 2.56 10.70 1.14
C ASN A 75 3.46 9.73 1.92
N VAL A 76 4.59 9.37 1.32
CA VAL A 76 5.66 8.62 1.97
C VAL A 76 6.97 9.29 1.62
N GLU A 77 7.80 9.59 2.63
CA GLU A 77 9.08 10.29 2.45
C GLU A 77 10.20 9.62 3.24
N MET A 78 11.41 9.71 2.70
CA MET A 78 12.61 9.41 3.48
C MET A 78 12.97 10.61 4.34
N VAL A 79 13.19 10.37 5.62
CA VAL A 79 13.61 11.40 6.57
C VAL A 79 14.87 10.95 7.29
N LYS A 80 15.84 11.87 7.41
CA LYS A 80 17.06 11.61 8.16
C LYS A 80 16.80 11.89 9.63
N VAL A 81 17.07 10.89 10.46
CA VAL A 81 16.99 10.96 11.91
C VAL A 81 18.36 10.57 12.50
N ASP A 82 18.56 10.77 13.80
CA ASP A 82 19.84 10.47 14.46
C ASP A 82 20.31 9.02 14.29
N MET A 83 19.36 8.09 14.17
CA MET A 83 19.62 6.65 14.01
C MET A 83 19.73 6.18 12.55
N GLY A 84 19.70 7.08 11.57
CA GLY A 84 19.78 6.75 10.16
C GLY A 84 18.66 7.32 9.31
N VAL A 85 18.24 6.60 8.25
CA VAL A 85 17.12 6.99 7.39
C VAL A 85 15.87 6.22 7.80
N ALA A 86 14.81 6.95 8.12
CA ALA A 86 13.48 6.39 8.39
C ALA A 86 12.52 6.77 7.27
N LEU A 87 11.43 6.03 7.14
CA LEU A 87 10.27 6.43 6.35
C LEU A 87 9.27 7.18 7.21
N LEU A 88 8.80 8.31 6.70
CA LEU A 88 7.65 9.04 7.18
C LEU A 88 6.46 8.70 6.29
N VAL A 89 5.44 8.07 6.86
CA VAL A 89 4.15 7.81 6.22
C VAL A 89 3.15 8.84 6.74
N GLN A 90 2.64 9.67 5.85
CA GLN A 90 1.68 10.73 6.17
C GLN A 90 0.28 10.28 5.79
N THR A 91 -0.62 10.33 6.75
CA THR A 91 -2.01 9.96 6.56
C THR A 91 -2.91 11.18 6.72
N GLY A 92 -4.10 11.13 6.12
CA GLY A 92 -5.04 12.24 6.21
C GLY A 92 -6.47 11.76 6.45
N GLY A 93 -7.34 12.71 6.79
CA GLY A 93 -8.75 12.46 6.91
C GLY A 93 -9.10 11.31 7.85
N GLN A 94 -9.69 10.23 7.30
CA GLN A 94 -10.07 9.06 8.06
C GLN A 94 -8.85 8.27 8.54
N GLY A 95 -7.84 8.10 7.70
CA GLY A 95 -6.63 7.35 8.05
C GLY A 95 -5.90 7.91 9.28
N ALA A 96 -5.82 9.24 9.42
CA ALA A 96 -5.21 9.86 10.60
C ALA A 96 -6.01 9.57 11.88
N ARG A 97 -7.36 9.58 11.80
CA ARG A 97 -8.23 9.23 12.94
C ARG A 97 -8.10 7.77 13.32
N ASP A 98 -8.03 6.89 12.34
CA ASP A 98 -7.92 5.45 12.58
C ASP A 98 -6.53 5.09 13.12
N LEU A 99 -5.48 5.74 12.63
CA LEU A 99 -4.12 5.62 13.16
C LEU A 99 -4.05 6.09 14.63
N TYR A 100 -4.69 7.22 14.96
CA TYR A 100 -4.79 7.69 16.34
C TYR A 100 -5.50 6.67 17.24
N ARG A 101 -6.69 6.21 16.86
CA ARG A 101 -7.45 5.21 17.64
C ARG A 101 -6.65 3.92 17.83
N ALA A 102 -6.02 3.44 16.76
CA ALA A 102 -5.21 2.22 16.80
C ALA A 102 -4.00 2.39 17.73
N SER A 103 -3.31 3.53 17.68
CA SER A 103 -2.16 3.79 18.54
C SER A 103 -2.55 3.85 20.03
N VAL A 104 -3.70 4.43 20.34
CA VAL A 104 -4.22 4.45 21.74
C VAL A 104 -4.66 3.05 22.20
N SER A 105 -5.39 2.32 21.37
CA SER A 105 -5.97 1.02 21.74
C SER A 105 -4.96 -0.13 21.76
N ASN A 106 -3.87 -0.01 20.99
CA ASN A 106 -2.87 -1.07 20.84
C ASN A 106 -1.49 -0.66 21.35
N MET A 107 -1.45 0.16 22.41
CA MET A 107 -0.20 0.56 23.06
C MET A 107 0.66 -0.67 23.40
N GLY A 108 1.96 -0.62 23.07
CA GLY A 108 2.90 -1.72 23.25
C GLY A 108 2.91 -2.78 22.15
N SER A 109 1.90 -2.84 21.27
CA SER A 109 1.93 -3.63 20.02
C SER A 109 2.74 -2.91 18.94
N ARG A 110 2.86 -3.51 17.75
CA ARG A 110 3.56 -2.90 16.62
C ARG A 110 2.57 -2.44 15.55
N ILE A 111 2.94 -1.35 14.85
CA ILE A 111 2.40 -1.03 13.52
C ILE A 111 3.40 -1.52 12.49
N VAL A 112 2.92 -2.27 11.52
CA VAL A 112 3.70 -2.86 10.43
C VAL A 112 3.41 -2.07 9.16
N PHE A 113 4.46 -1.61 8.49
CA PHE A 113 4.35 -1.01 7.16
C PHE A 113 4.52 -2.08 6.10
N MET A 114 3.53 -2.18 5.25
CA MET A 114 3.47 -3.18 4.19
C MET A 114 3.41 -2.52 2.82
N VAL A 115 4.05 -3.15 1.84
CA VAL A 115 3.96 -2.78 0.43
C VAL A 115 3.64 -4.04 -0.37
N ASN A 116 2.59 -4.00 -1.18
CA ASN A 116 2.11 -5.14 -1.99
C ASN A 116 1.91 -6.44 -1.18
N GLY A 117 1.46 -6.33 0.07
CA GLY A 117 1.28 -7.49 0.96
C GLY A 117 2.55 -7.98 1.66
N ASN A 118 3.72 -7.41 1.37
CA ASN A 118 4.97 -7.74 2.04
C ASN A 118 5.28 -6.74 3.16
N ALA A 119 5.61 -7.23 4.33
CA ALA A 119 6.07 -6.39 5.44
C ALA A 119 7.51 -5.95 5.18
N ILE A 120 7.74 -4.65 5.24
CA ILE A 120 9.07 -4.06 5.03
C ILE A 120 9.59 -3.31 6.25
N GLY A 121 8.75 -3.03 7.24
CA GLY A 121 9.16 -2.37 8.47
C GLY A 121 8.10 -2.50 9.55
N ALA A 122 8.52 -2.38 10.80
CA ALA A 122 7.62 -2.42 11.94
C ALA A 122 8.14 -1.51 13.05
N ARG A 123 7.23 -0.80 13.72
CA ARG A 123 7.54 0.04 14.87
C ARG A 123 6.59 -0.23 16.02
N ARG A 124 7.14 -0.30 17.23
CA ARG A 124 6.33 -0.38 18.44
C ARG A 124 5.55 0.91 18.67
N ILE A 125 4.36 0.78 19.19
CA ILE A 125 3.50 1.90 19.60
C ILE A 125 3.86 2.28 21.02
N ASP A 126 4.58 3.38 21.17
CA ASP A 126 5.03 3.89 22.47
C ASP A 126 4.19 5.08 22.95
N GLY A 127 3.31 5.60 22.10
CA GLY A 127 2.43 6.73 22.39
C GLY A 127 1.36 6.92 21.33
N ALA A 128 0.40 7.81 21.62
CA ALA A 128 -0.66 8.16 20.68
C ALA A 128 -0.11 8.94 19.49
N ILE A 129 -0.47 8.54 18.27
CA ILE A 129 -0.09 9.22 17.02
C ILE A 129 -1.23 10.17 16.65
N GLN A 130 -1.10 11.45 17.00
CA GLN A 130 -2.18 12.44 16.87
C GLN A 130 -2.13 13.21 15.55
N ASP A 131 -0.97 13.34 14.96
CA ASP A 131 -0.68 14.17 13.79
C ASP A 131 -0.84 13.42 12.45
N GLY A 132 -1.19 12.12 12.49
CA GLY A 132 -1.29 11.28 11.32
C GLY A 132 0.05 10.94 10.68
N ASN A 133 1.17 11.19 11.34
CA ASN A 133 2.52 10.92 10.87
C ASN A 133 3.08 9.65 11.53
N PHE A 134 3.32 8.63 10.74
CA PHE A 134 3.92 7.39 11.21
C PHE A 134 5.36 7.27 10.70
N TYR A 135 6.30 7.18 11.64
CA TYR A 135 7.73 6.99 11.34
C TYR A 135 8.11 5.55 11.58
N THR A 136 8.83 4.94 10.65
CA THR A 136 9.35 3.59 10.81
C THR A 136 10.69 3.41 10.09
N PHE A 137 11.57 2.60 10.65
CA PHE A 137 12.68 2.06 9.88
C PHE A 137 12.17 0.91 9.02
N VAL A 138 12.74 0.75 7.85
CA VAL A 138 12.40 -0.32 6.92
C VAL A 138 13.61 -1.19 6.63
N GLU A 139 13.33 -2.45 6.36
CA GLU A 139 14.33 -3.47 6.07
C GLU A 139 14.44 -3.66 4.56
N VAL A 140 14.81 -2.57 3.88
CA VAL A 140 15.05 -2.49 2.44
C VAL A 140 16.44 -1.87 2.27
N ASP A 141 17.20 -2.35 1.30
CA ASP A 141 18.53 -1.82 1.02
C ASP A 141 18.47 -0.34 0.62
N ASP A 142 19.43 0.45 1.09
CA ASP A 142 19.44 1.91 0.87
C ASP A 142 19.41 2.29 -0.61
N GLU A 143 19.99 1.47 -1.48
CA GLU A 143 20.01 1.66 -2.93
C GLU A 143 18.61 1.49 -3.55
N GLU A 144 17.80 0.57 -3.01
CA GLU A 144 16.45 0.27 -3.48
C GLU A 144 15.40 1.19 -2.83
N LEU A 145 15.67 1.69 -1.64
CA LEU A 145 14.73 2.47 -0.83
C LEU A 145 14.24 3.73 -1.56
N GLY A 146 15.15 4.44 -2.22
CA GLY A 146 14.82 5.64 -2.99
C GLY A 146 13.83 5.34 -4.13
N GLN A 147 14.06 4.26 -4.88
CA GLN A 147 13.17 3.84 -5.96
C GLN A 147 11.81 3.38 -5.44
N LEU A 148 11.80 2.60 -4.35
CA LEU A 148 10.57 2.15 -3.70
C LEU A 148 9.68 3.33 -3.29
N VAL A 149 10.26 4.36 -2.65
CA VAL A 149 9.53 5.56 -2.25
C VAL A 149 8.94 6.31 -3.46
N LEU A 150 9.70 6.42 -4.55
CA LEU A 150 9.20 7.02 -5.79
C LEU A 150 8.02 6.23 -6.38
N ASP A 151 8.07 4.92 -6.36
CA ASP A 151 7.01 4.07 -6.90
C ASP A 151 5.76 4.08 -6.00
N ILE A 152 5.93 4.14 -4.68
CA ILE A 152 4.82 4.38 -3.74
C ILE A 152 4.17 5.74 -4.02
N LYS A 153 4.94 6.82 -4.19
CA LYS A 153 4.40 8.15 -4.50
C LYS A 153 3.61 8.16 -5.80
N LYS A 154 4.12 7.54 -6.86
CA LYS A 154 3.38 7.38 -8.13
C LYS A 154 2.07 6.60 -7.94
N THR A 155 2.09 5.57 -7.10
CA THR A 155 0.91 4.77 -6.78
C THR A 155 -0.14 5.61 -6.06
N ILE A 156 0.26 6.36 -5.02
CA ILE A 156 -0.63 7.25 -4.26
C ILE A 156 -1.32 8.25 -5.21
N VAL A 157 -0.56 8.92 -6.09
CA VAL A 157 -1.14 9.87 -7.07
C VAL A 157 -2.17 9.19 -7.96
N LYS A 158 -1.90 7.98 -8.46
CA LYS A 158 -2.85 7.22 -9.29
C LYS A 158 -4.11 6.81 -8.52
N LEU A 159 -3.98 6.45 -7.25
CA LEU A 159 -5.11 6.05 -6.41
C LEU A 159 -5.99 7.25 -6.04
N GLN A 160 -5.39 8.39 -5.73
CA GLN A 160 -6.11 9.63 -5.43
C GLN A 160 -6.86 10.20 -6.65
N ALA A 161 -6.32 10.03 -7.85
CA ALA A 161 -7.00 10.44 -9.08
C ALA A 161 -8.25 9.59 -9.41
N LYS A 162 -8.46 8.45 -8.74
CA LYS A 162 -9.62 7.55 -8.92
C LYS A 162 -10.68 7.68 -7.83
N LYS A 163 -10.44 8.53 -6.82
CA LYS A 163 -11.35 8.79 -5.71
C LYS A 163 -12.33 9.91 -6.04
#